data_3cf366f56fda0a0e40e15bfdc4055283
#
_entry.id   3cf366f56fda0a0e40e15bfdc4055283
#
_cell.length_a   1.000
_cell.length_b   1.000
_cell.length_c   1.000
_cell.angle_alpha   90.00
_cell.angle_beta   90.00
_cell.angle_gamma   90.00
#
_symmetry.space_group_name_H-M   'P 1'
#
loop_
_entity.id
_entity.type
_entity.pdbx_description
1 polymer ?
#
loop_
_entity_poly.entity_id
_entity_poly.type
_entity_poly.pdbx_seq_one_letter_code
_entity_poly.pdbx_strand_id
1 'polypeptide(L)'
;MTHVERAKQFLSAARAGDVVAARALCSDTATHHNQYFAAGMDVLIDAIAAASVDKPLSTFTVKRIVASDTMVVLHSHVVHAPGEPGYTVFHMFRFEGDLIAELWDVGQMIDAQSPNTDGAF
;
A
#
# COMPACT_ATOMS: atom_id res chain seq x y z
N MET A 1 -10.24 14.77 6.93
CA MET A 1 -9.99 13.32 6.72
C MET A 1 -9.34 12.72 7.95
N THR A 2 -9.75 11.53 8.32
CA THR A 2 -9.08 10.72 9.34
C THR A 2 -7.74 10.19 8.82
N HIS A 3 -6.87 9.69 9.71
CA HIS A 3 -5.64 9.02 9.30
C HIS A 3 -5.92 7.78 8.43
N VAL A 4 -6.99 7.03 8.73
CA VAL A 4 -7.41 5.90 7.89
C VAL A 4 -7.76 6.35 6.48
N GLU A 5 -8.54 7.41 6.35
CA GLU A 5 -8.92 7.96 5.05
C GLU A 5 -7.69 8.46 4.27
N ARG A 6 -6.74 9.10 4.95
CA ARG A 6 -5.49 9.57 4.34
C ARG A 6 -4.62 8.41 3.85
N ALA A 7 -4.48 7.35 4.64
CA ALA A 7 -3.73 6.15 4.24
C ALA A 7 -4.34 5.50 3.00
N LYS A 8 -5.67 5.34 2.97
CA LYS A 8 -6.38 4.79 1.82
C LYS A 8 -6.25 5.69 0.59
N GLN A 9 -6.35 6.99 0.78
CA GLN A 9 -6.22 7.95 -0.32
C GLN A 9 -4.81 7.99 -0.90
N PHE A 10 -3.78 7.84 -0.06
CA PHE A 10 -2.40 7.73 -0.53
C PHE A 10 -2.24 6.59 -1.54
N LEU A 11 -2.69 5.40 -1.18
CA LEU A 11 -2.60 4.24 -2.06
C LEU A 11 -3.47 4.41 -3.32
N SER A 12 -4.68 4.92 -3.16
CA SER A 12 -5.57 5.20 -4.29
C SER A 12 -4.96 6.19 -5.29
N ALA A 13 -4.42 7.30 -4.79
CA ALA A 13 -3.80 8.32 -5.63
C ALA A 13 -2.56 7.78 -6.36
N ALA A 14 -1.68 7.09 -5.65
CA ALA A 14 -0.48 6.50 -6.24
C ALA A 14 -0.84 5.47 -7.32
N ARG A 15 -1.81 4.60 -7.07
CA ARG A 15 -2.28 3.60 -8.02
C ARG A 15 -2.99 4.21 -9.24
N ALA A 16 -3.63 5.35 -9.05
CA ALA A 16 -4.25 6.11 -10.16
C ALA A 16 -3.24 6.91 -10.97
N GLY A 17 -1.97 6.93 -10.57
CA GLY A 17 -0.93 7.72 -11.23
C GLY A 17 -0.92 9.19 -10.83
N ASP A 18 -1.72 9.57 -9.83
CA ASP A 18 -1.73 10.93 -9.30
C ASP A 18 -0.62 11.10 -8.25
N VAL A 19 0.61 11.20 -8.74
CA VAL A 19 1.81 11.28 -7.89
C VAL A 19 1.83 12.57 -7.07
N VAL A 20 1.27 13.65 -7.59
CA VAL A 20 1.20 14.92 -6.89
C VAL A 20 0.27 14.81 -5.67
N ALA A 21 -0.91 14.25 -5.84
CA ALA A 21 -1.86 14.04 -4.75
C ALA A 21 -1.30 13.07 -3.68
N ALA A 22 -0.66 11.99 -4.10
CA ALA A 22 -0.04 11.04 -3.17
C ALA A 22 1.07 11.71 -2.36
N ARG A 23 1.92 12.47 -3.02
CA ARG A 23 3.03 13.19 -2.37
C ARG A 23 2.54 14.23 -1.36
N ALA A 24 1.45 14.91 -1.68
CA ALA A 24 0.86 15.93 -0.81
C ALA A 24 0.35 15.37 0.53
N LEU A 25 0.11 14.05 0.63
CA LEU A 25 -0.30 13.39 1.86
C LEU A 25 0.88 13.03 2.77
N CYS A 26 2.11 13.21 2.30
CA CYS A 26 3.32 12.83 3.01
C CYS A 26 4.09 14.06 3.49
N SER A 27 4.84 13.91 4.58
CA SER A 27 5.81 14.93 5.00
C SER A 27 6.98 14.98 4.00
N ASP A 28 7.71 16.11 4.01
CA ASP A 28 8.86 16.28 3.11
C ASP A 28 9.99 15.29 3.38
N THR A 29 10.05 14.77 4.60
CA THR A 29 11.08 13.81 5.04
C THR A 29 10.52 12.39 5.18
N ALA A 30 9.36 12.11 4.61
CA ALA A 30 8.73 10.80 4.69
C ALA A 30 9.63 9.68 4.12
N THR A 31 9.66 8.56 4.82
CA THR A 31 10.47 7.40 4.46
C THR A 31 9.60 6.16 4.24
N HIS A 32 10.10 5.21 3.46
CA HIS A 32 9.48 3.90 3.30
C HIS A 32 10.48 2.78 3.53
N HIS A 33 9.97 1.60 3.84
CA HIS A 33 10.75 0.39 4.13
C HIS A 33 10.45 -0.77 3.19
N ASN A 34 9.98 -0.49 1.98
CA ASN A 34 9.84 -1.51 0.95
C ASN A 34 11.23 -1.88 0.42
N GLN A 35 11.65 -3.14 0.64
CA GLN A 35 13.01 -3.60 0.34
C GLN A 35 13.34 -3.67 -1.15
N TYR A 36 12.32 -3.66 -2.02
CA TYR A 36 12.51 -3.79 -3.47
C TYR A 36 12.87 -2.48 -4.15
N PHE A 37 12.77 -1.34 -3.46
CA PHE A 37 12.99 -0.02 -4.04
C PHE A 37 14.00 0.79 -3.24
N ALA A 38 14.68 1.71 -3.91
CA ALA A 38 15.58 2.65 -3.26
C ALA A 38 14.82 3.54 -2.26
N ALA A 39 15.56 4.12 -1.33
CA ALA A 39 15.01 5.00 -0.30
C ALA A 39 14.36 6.25 -0.92
N GLY A 40 13.40 6.80 -0.21
CA GLY A 40 12.67 8.01 -0.59
C GLY A 40 11.23 7.71 -1.00
N MET A 41 10.30 8.48 -0.44
CA MET A 41 8.88 8.28 -0.70
C MET A 41 8.53 8.51 -2.17
N ASP A 42 9.22 9.42 -2.84
CA ASP A 42 9.00 9.69 -4.27
C ASP A 42 9.29 8.46 -5.13
N VAL A 43 10.35 7.72 -4.80
CA VAL A 43 10.70 6.48 -5.52
C VAL A 43 9.57 5.46 -5.39
N LEU A 44 9.02 5.29 -4.20
CA LEU A 44 7.92 4.34 -3.97
C LEU A 44 6.63 4.78 -4.69
N ILE A 45 6.27 6.04 -4.62
CA ILE A 45 5.08 6.58 -5.31
C ILE A 45 5.21 6.37 -6.81
N ASP A 46 6.35 6.70 -7.40
CA ASP A 46 6.59 6.51 -8.83
C ASP A 46 6.52 5.03 -9.23
N ALA A 47 7.04 4.14 -8.38
CA ALA A 47 6.99 2.70 -8.63
C ALA A 47 5.55 2.16 -8.61
N ILE A 48 4.72 2.61 -7.66
CA ILE A 48 3.31 2.21 -7.60
C ILE A 48 2.57 2.70 -8.85
N ALA A 49 2.78 3.95 -9.23
CA ALA A 49 2.16 4.52 -10.42
C ALA A 49 2.56 3.77 -11.70
N ALA A 50 3.84 3.45 -11.85
CA ALA A 50 4.35 2.68 -12.99
C ALA A 50 3.77 1.26 -13.04
N ALA A 51 3.67 0.59 -11.89
CA ALA A 51 3.08 -0.74 -11.81
C ALA A 51 1.61 -0.75 -12.24
N SER A 52 0.86 0.31 -11.93
CA SER A 52 -0.55 0.42 -12.32
C SER A 52 -0.71 0.60 -13.83
N VAL A 53 0.22 1.28 -14.50
CA VAL A 53 0.25 1.40 -15.97
C VAL A 53 0.59 0.05 -16.60
N ASP A 54 1.59 -0.65 -16.06
CA ASP A 54 2.04 -1.97 -16.54
C ASP A 54 0.96 -3.04 -16.34
N LYS A 55 0.19 -2.94 -15.26
CA LYS A 55 -0.84 -3.91 -14.87
C LYS A 55 -2.22 -3.23 -14.69
N PRO A 56 -2.85 -2.77 -15.78
CA PRO A 56 -4.06 -1.94 -15.69
C PRO A 56 -5.28 -2.67 -15.12
N LEU A 57 -5.28 -4.00 -15.13
CA LEU A 57 -6.37 -4.82 -14.60
C LEU A 57 -6.12 -5.27 -13.14
N SER A 58 -5.07 -4.74 -12.51
CA SER A 58 -4.80 -5.05 -11.12
C SER A 58 -5.89 -4.53 -10.20
N THR A 59 -6.14 -5.27 -9.11
CA THR A 59 -7.10 -4.88 -8.08
C THR A 59 -6.43 -4.79 -6.73
N PHE A 60 -6.99 -3.94 -5.88
CA PHE A 60 -6.54 -3.72 -4.53
C PHE A 60 -7.77 -3.68 -3.62
N THR A 61 -7.88 -4.65 -2.72
CA THR A 61 -9.04 -4.79 -1.85
C THR A 61 -8.59 -4.78 -0.39
N VAL A 62 -8.99 -3.77 0.36
CA VAL A 62 -8.72 -3.72 1.81
C VAL A 62 -9.61 -4.73 2.51
N LYS A 63 -8.99 -5.65 3.25
CA LYS A 63 -9.70 -6.70 4.01
C LYS A 63 -9.98 -6.27 5.44
N ARG A 64 -9.03 -5.62 6.10
CA ARG A 64 -9.19 -5.14 7.47
C ARG A 64 -8.27 -3.97 7.76
N ILE A 65 -8.63 -3.20 8.75
CA ILE A 65 -7.93 -1.98 9.15
C ILE A 65 -7.75 -2.00 10.66
N VAL A 66 -6.54 -1.65 11.11
CA VAL A 66 -6.26 -1.40 12.52
C VAL A 66 -5.65 -0.01 12.63
N ALA A 67 -6.14 0.80 13.53
CA ALA A 67 -5.66 2.15 13.71
C ALA A 67 -5.49 2.51 15.18
N SER A 68 -4.46 3.30 15.46
CA SER A 68 -4.26 4.00 16.72
C SER A 68 -4.22 5.51 16.44
N ASP A 69 -3.83 6.32 17.43
CA ASP A 69 -3.77 7.77 17.25
C ASP A 69 -2.78 8.20 16.15
N THR A 70 -1.68 7.47 15.98
CA THR A 70 -0.60 7.82 15.05
C THR A 70 -0.31 6.77 14.00
N MET A 71 -0.88 5.58 14.10
CA MET A 71 -0.59 4.45 13.21
C MET A 71 -1.85 3.94 12.52
N VAL A 72 -1.69 3.55 11.25
CA VAL A 72 -2.74 2.86 10.50
C VAL A 72 -2.13 1.63 9.85
N VAL A 73 -2.77 0.47 10.01
CA VAL A 73 -2.42 -0.76 9.31
C VAL A 73 -3.56 -1.14 8.39
N LEU A 74 -3.27 -1.33 7.11
CA LEU A 74 -4.18 -1.90 6.14
C LEU A 74 -3.71 -3.29 5.77
N HIS A 75 -4.58 -4.28 5.92
CA HIS A 75 -4.36 -5.63 5.39
C HIS A 75 -5.19 -5.79 4.13
N SER A 76 -4.55 -6.07 3.01
CA SER A 76 -5.17 -5.99 1.69
C SER A 76 -4.85 -7.18 0.81
N HIS A 77 -5.73 -7.45 -0.14
CA HIS A 77 -5.54 -8.40 -1.22
C HIS A 77 -5.17 -7.64 -2.50
N VAL A 78 -4.02 -7.94 -3.06
CA VAL A 78 -3.56 -7.35 -4.31
C VAL A 78 -3.49 -8.43 -5.37
N VAL A 79 -4.16 -8.22 -6.50
CA VAL A 79 -4.14 -9.14 -7.64
C VAL A 79 -3.65 -8.37 -8.86
N HIS A 80 -2.56 -8.81 -9.47
CA HIS A 80 -1.96 -8.11 -10.62
C HIS A 80 -2.71 -8.38 -11.91
N ALA A 81 -3.24 -9.58 -12.09
CA ALA A 81 -4.00 -9.95 -13.28
C ALA A 81 -5.18 -10.86 -12.89
N PRO A 82 -6.34 -10.75 -13.60
CA PRO A 82 -7.49 -11.61 -13.32
C PRO A 82 -7.13 -13.10 -13.35
N GLY A 83 -7.64 -13.83 -12.36
CA GLY A 83 -7.42 -15.29 -12.23
C GLY A 83 -6.16 -15.69 -11.46
N GLU A 84 -5.27 -14.75 -11.14
CA GLU A 84 -4.13 -15.02 -10.27
C GLU A 84 -4.54 -15.01 -8.80
N PRO A 85 -3.88 -15.82 -7.93
CA PRO A 85 -4.15 -15.79 -6.50
C PRO A 85 -3.82 -14.44 -5.85
N GLY A 86 -2.76 -13.77 -6.32
CA GLY A 86 -2.32 -12.47 -5.85
C GLY A 86 -1.46 -12.53 -4.60
N TYR A 87 -1.51 -11.46 -3.84
CA TYR A 87 -0.67 -11.21 -2.67
C TYR A 87 -1.52 -10.81 -1.47
N THR A 88 -1.11 -11.25 -0.29
CA THR A 88 -1.55 -10.65 0.97
C THR A 88 -0.52 -9.60 1.37
N VAL A 89 -0.96 -8.37 1.57
CA VAL A 89 -0.06 -7.23 1.80
C VAL A 89 -0.48 -6.47 3.04
N PHE A 90 0.50 -6.13 3.86
CA PHE A 90 0.32 -5.22 4.99
C PHE A 90 1.02 -3.90 4.69
N HIS A 91 0.25 -2.80 4.76
CA HIS A 91 0.79 -1.45 4.77
C HIS A 91 0.63 -0.88 6.17
N MET A 92 1.71 -0.43 6.77
CA MET A 92 1.68 0.26 8.06
C MET A 92 2.18 1.68 7.87
N PHE A 93 1.33 2.64 8.22
CA PHE A 93 1.60 4.06 8.11
C PHE A 93 1.79 4.66 9.49
N ARG A 94 2.84 5.47 9.65
CA ARG A 94 3.01 6.33 10.82
C ARG A 94 2.75 7.77 10.40
N PHE A 95 1.94 8.47 11.18
CA PHE A 95 1.57 9.86 10.95
C PHE A 95 2.28 10.80 11.94
N GLU A 96 2.68 11.95 11.45
CA GLU A 96 3.04 13.12 12.24
C GLU A 96 2.06 14.24 11.89
N GLY A 97 1.21 14.60 12.86
CA GLY A 97 0.03 15.42 12.55
C GLY A 97 -0.84 14.71 11.52
N ASP A 98 -1.16 15.39 10.45
CA ASP A 98 -2.00 14.84 9.37
C ASP A 98 -1.18 14.28 8.19
N LEU A 99 0.15 14.26 8.29
CA LEU A 99 1.01 13.81 7.22
C LEU A 99 1.60 12.43 7.50
N ILE A 100 1.70 11.62 6.45
CA ILE A 100 2.39 10.34 6.49
C ILE A 100 3.89 10.62 6.61
N ALA A 101 4.49 10.10 7.68
CA ALA A 101 5.91 10.27 7.97
C ALA A 101 6.73 9.02 7.65
N GLU A 102 6.09 7.84 7.73
CA GLU A 102 6.79 6.58 7.51
C GLU A 102 5.82 5.50 7.04
N LEU A 103 6.29 4.64 6.14
CA LEU A 103 5.50 3.55 5.58
C LEU A 103 6.31 2.26 5.56
N TRP A 104 5.74 1.21 6.11
CA TRP A 104 6.21 -0.18 5.96
C TRP A 104 5.26 -0.91 5.02
N ASP A 105 5.83 -1.66 4.09
CA ASP A 105 5.09 -2.37 3.05
C ASP A 105 5.68 -3.77 2.95
N VAL A 106 4.90 -4.77 3.35
CA VAL A 106 5.32 -6.18 3.37
C VAL A 106 4.24 -7.03 2.72
N GLY A 107 4.63 -7.81 1.73
CA GLY A 107 3.73 -8.67 1.01
C GLY A 107 4.22 -10.11 0.94
N GLN A 108 3.28 -11.03 0.82
CA GLN A 108 3.53 -12.44 0.60
C GLN A 108 2.69 -12.94 -0.56
N MET A 109 3.30 -13.64 -1.50
CA MET A 109 2.58 -14.29 -2.59
C MET A 109 1.67 -15.38 -2.02
N ILE A 110 0.41 -15.41 -2.47
CA ILE A 110 -0.55 -16.42 -2.05
C ILE A 110 -0.26 -17.70 -2.83
N ASP A 111 -0.03 -18.79 -2.09
CA ASP A 111 0.17 -20.11 -2.67
C ASP A 111 -1.20 -20.79 -2.84
N ALA A 112 -1.61 -21.02 -4.09
CA ALA A 112 -2.86 -21.69 -4.41
C ALA A 112 -2.92 -23.15 -3.90
N GLN A 113 -1.76 -23.72 -3.58
CA GLN A 113 -1.64 -25.09 -3.07
C GLN A 113 -1.19 -25.14 -1.61
N SER A 114 -1.43 -24.04 -0.87
CA SER A 114 -1.10 -23.98 0.55
C SER A 114 -1.79 -25.12 1.33
N PRO A 115 -1.08 -25.77 2.24
CA PRO A 115 -1.69 -26.73 3.17
C PRO A 115 -2.62 -26.08 4.19
N ASN A 116 -2.52 -24.77 4.34
CA ASN A 116 -3.39 -24.02 5.27
C ASN A 116 -4.73 -23.70 4.60
N THR A 117 -5.76 -24.44 5.00
CA THR A 117 -7.11 -24.29 4.44
C THR A 117 -7.89 -23.09 4.97
N ASP A 118 -7.35 -22.37 5.95
CA ASP A 118 -7.96 -21.12 6.46
C ASP A 118 -7.76 -19.96 5.48
N GLY A 119 -6.83 -20.09 4.53
CA GLY A 119 -6.55 -19.08 3.53
C GLY A 119 -5.63 -17.97 4.03
N ALA A 120 -5.46 -16.93 3.19
CA ALA A 120 -4.56 -15.82 3.46
C ALA A 120 -5.22 -14.63 4.17
N PHE A 121 -6.55 -14.66 4.34
CA PHE A 121 -7.30 -13.50 4.86
C PHE A 121 -8.27 -13.83 5.99
#